data_7d2e13b287f28b34cdbecefbf1c9b3b5
#
_entry.id   7d2e13b287f28b34cdbecefbf1c9b3b5
#
_cell.length_a   1.000
_cell.length_b   1.000
_cell.length_c   1.000
_cell.angle_alpha   90.00
_cell.angle_beta   90.00
_cell.angle_gamma   90.00
#
_symmetry.space_group_name_H-M   'P 1'
#
loop_
_entity.id
_entity.type
_entity.pdbx_description
1 polymer ?
#
loop_
_entity_poly.entity_id
_entity_poly.type
_entity_poly.pdbx_seq_one_letter_code
_entity_poly.pdbx_strand_id
1 'polypeptide(L)'
;MKRVTALLLAAMMIITTGLITPAMAAEDDVPETYSNAYVVMDAKTGQVLLQKNMYEKEYPASITKILTTALGLTYAKPEDRITISQETVSDVWKWGETTHLALEPGEIITLKDALYGAMVESANDCANAIAQAVSGSLTDFAELMNQQVAALGLSDTHFTNAHGLPDKDHYTTAYDMARITRWAMT
;
A
#
# COMPACT_ATOMS: atom_id res chain seq x y z
N MET A 1 2.17 -47.31 -40.53
CA MET A 1 0.99 -46.43 -40.48
C MET A 1 0.69 -45.90 -39.07
N LYS A 2 0.63 -46.73 -38.00
CA LYS A 2 0.27 -46.28 -36.63
C LYS A 2 1.25 -45.27 -35.98
N ARG A 3 2.56 -45.29 -36.34
CA ARG A 3 3.56 -44.36 -35.79
C ARG A 3 3.54 -42.95 -36.43
N VAL A 4 3.12 -42.83 -37.67
CA VAL A 4 3.02 -41.56 -38.41
C VAL A 4 1.79 -40.78 -37.96
N THR A 5 0.67 -41.48 -37.67
CA THR A 5 -0.57 -40.90 -37.13
C THR A 5 -0.38 -40.33 -35.71
N ALA A 6 0.45 -40.98 -34.87
CA ALA A 6 0.75 -40.50 -33.53
C ALA A 6 1.64 -39.22 -33.52
N LEU A 7 2.58 -39.11 -34.46
CA LEU A 7 3.39 -37.94 -34.64
C LEU A 7 2.63 -36.71 -35.17
N LEU A 8 1.66 -36.93 -36.06
CA LEU A 8 0.78 -35.88 -36.57
C LEU A 8 -0.20 -35.37 -35.50
N LEU A 9 -0.72 -36.25 -34.64
CA LEU A 9 -1.55 -35.84 -33.48
C LEU A 9 -0.76 -35.09 -32.41
N ALA A 10 0.50 -35.45 -32.14
CA ALA A 10 1.35 -34.73 -31.23
C ALA A 10 1.75 -33.34 -31.77
N ALA A 11 2.01 -33.21 -33.07
CA ALA A 11 2.27 -31.95 -33.74
C ALA A 11 1.05 -31.03 -33.75
N MET A 12 -0.16 -31.58 -33.86
CA MET A 12 -1.40 -30.80 -33.86
C MET A 12 -1.79 -30.31 -32.46
N MET A 13 -1.34 -30.97 -31.35
CA MET A 13 -1.54 -30.51 -29.98
C MET A 13 -0.60 -29.36 -29.58
N ILE A 14 0.54 -29.20 -30.26
CA ILE A 14 1.50 -28.14 -29.98
C ILE A 14 1.06 -26.79 -30.60
N ILE A 15 0.19 -26.82 -31.62
CA ILE A 15 -0.25 -25.61 -32.34
C ILE A 15 -1.44 -24.91 -31.65
N THR A 16 -2.09 -25.56 -30.68
CA THR A 16 -3.25 -24.98 -29.98
C THR A 16 -2.95 -24.33 -28.62
N THR A 17 -1.68 -24.30 -28.18
CA THR A 17 -1.28 -23.36 -27.15
C THR A 17 -1.16 -21.97 -27.80
N GLY A 18 -2.31 -21.42 -28.17
CA GLY A 18 -2.38 -20.04 -28.61
C GLY A 18 -1.68 -19.18 -27.58
N LEU A 19 -0.66 -18.46 -28.01
CA LEU A 19 -0.11 -17.34 -27.28
C LEU A 19 -1.29 -16.45 -26.90
N ILE A 20 -1.80 -16.60 -25.66
CA ILE A 20 -2.61 -15.58 -25.03
C ILE A 20 -1.67 -14.43 -24.79
N THR A 21 -1.42 -13.62 -25.81
CA THR A 21 -0.84 -12.31 -25.60
C THR A 21 -1.85 -11.57 -24.75
N PRO A 22 -1.46 -11.06 -23.56
CA PRO A 22 -2.35 -10.18 -22.84
C PRO A 22 -2.72 -9.05 -23.83
N ALA A 23 -4.01 -8.80 -24.01
CA ALA A 23 -4.47 -7.63 -24.74
C ALA A 23 -4.00 -6.41 -23.96
N MET A 24 -2.86 -5.87 -24.33
CA MET A 24 -2.47 -4.53 -23.91
C MET A 24 -3.39 -3.56 -24.66
N ALA A 25 -3.99 -2.62 -23.93
CA ALA A 25 -4.69 -1.51 -24.55
C ALA A 25 -3.75 -0.85 -25.59
N ALA A 26 -4.32 -0.45 -26.75
CA ALA A 26 -3.54 0.29 -27.73
C ALA A 26 -2.98 1.56 -27.05
N GLU A 27 -1.74 1.91 -27.36
CA GLU A 27 -1.00 3.02 -26.74
C GLU A 27 -1.76 4.35 -26.87
N ASP A 28 -2.61 4.49 -27.89
CA ASP A 28 -3.43 5.66 -28.18
C ASP A 28 -4.65 5.85 -27.25
N ASP A 29 -5.05 4.82 -26.46
CA ASP A 29 -6.19 4.87 -25.54
C ASP A 29 -5.78 5.14 -24.08
N VAL A 30 -4.49 5.28 -23.78
CA VAL A 30 -4.00 5.56 -22.44
C VAL A 30 -4.08 7.05 -22.14
N PRO A 31 -4.84 7.49 -21.12
CA PRO A 31 -4.91 8.90 -20.77
C PRO A 31 -3.53 9.46 -20.43
N GLU A 32 -3.21 10.62 -20.97
CA GLU A 32 -2.00 11.35 -20.59
C GLU A 32 -2.09 11.75 -19.12
N THR A 33 -1.07 11.43 -18.34
CA THR A 33 -1.00 11.72 -16.91
C THR A 33 0.28 12.46 -16.55
N TYR A 34 0.19 13.34 -15.55
CA TYR A 34 1.35 14.04 -14.99
C TYR A 34 2.17 13.16 -14.02
N SER A 35 1.67 11.99 -13.65
CA SER A 35 2.36 11.08 -12.73
C SER A 35 3.62 10.49 -13.36
N ASN A 36 4.70 10.41 -12.59
CA ASN A 36 5.93 9.70 -13.00
C ASN A 36 5.69 8.19 -13.12
N ALA A 37 4.96 7.63 -12.16
CA ALA A 37 4.61 6.22 -12.11
C ALA A 37 3.13 6.05 -11.77
N TYR A 38 2.48 5.06 -12.36
CA TYR A 38 1.13 4.63 -11.97
C TYR A 38 0.87 3.17 -12.37
N VAL A 39 -0.15 2.60 -11.75
CA VAL A 39 -0.71 1.31 -12.14
C VAL A 39 -2.23 1.34 -11.94
N VAL A 40 -2.96 0.74 -12.87
CA VAL A 40 -4.38 0.41 -12.73
C VAL A 40 -4.48 -1.11 -12.67
N MET A 41 -5.03 -1.62 -11.58
CA MET A 41 -5.10 -3.06 -11.30
C MET A 41 -6.55 -3.46 -11.03
N ASP A 42 -6.98 -4.57 -11.62
CA ASP A 42 -8.26 -5.19 -11.25
C ASP A 42 -8.18 -5.72 -9.81
N ALA A 43 -9.06 -5.24 -8.94
CA ALA A 43 -9.02 -5.54 -7.52
C ALA A 43 -9.29 -7.03 -7.22
N LYS A 44 -10.08 -7.73 -8.04
CA LYS A 44 -10.42 -9.14 -7.82
C LYS A 44 -9.32 -10.07 -8.29
N THR A 45 -8.83 -9.86 -9.50
CA THR A 45 -7.86 -10.77 -10.16
C THR A 45 -6.41 -10.40 -9.87
N GLY A 46 -6.13 -9.12 -9.61
CA GLY A 46 -4.77 -8.58 -9.54
C GLY A 46 -4.15 -8.34 -10.91
N GLN A 47 -4.93 -8.43 -12.00
CA GLN A 47 -4.44 -8.15 -13.33
C GLN A 47 -4.13 -6.66 -13.50
N VAL A 48 -2.94 -6.36 -14.02
CA VAL A 48 -2.57 -4.99 -14.41
C VAL A 48 -3.26 -4.66 -15.73
N LEU A 49 -4.02 -3.58 -15.74
CA LEU A 49 -4.77 -3.10 -16.90
C LEU A 49 -4.02 -1.98 -17.62
N LEU A 50 -3.45 -1.03 -16.86
CA LEU A 50 -2.64 0.07 -17.36
C LEU A 50 -1.46 0.29 -16.43
N GLN A 51 -0.34 0.77 -16.96
CA GLN A 51 0.82 1.07 -16.14
C GLN A 51 1.77 2.07 -16.81
N LYS A 52 2.54 2.76 -16.00
CA LYS A 52 3.71 3.57 -16.39
C LYS A 52 4.73 3.45 -15.26
N ASN A 53 5.94 3.03 -15.55
CA ASN A 53 7.05 2.94 -14.59
C ASN A 53 6.65 2.24 -13.27
N MET A 54 5.75 1.24 -13.32
CA MET A 54 5.09 0.70 -12.12
C MET A 54 6.03 0.08 -11.09
N TYR A 55 7.25 -0.24 -11.47
CA TYR A 55 8.31 -0.80 -10.61
C TYR A 55 9.38 0.23 -10.21
N GLU A 56 9.26 1.49 -10.66
CA GLU A 56 10.16 2.55 -10.25
C GLU A 56 9.93 2.92 -8.79
N LYS A 57 11.02 3.10 -8.02
CA LYS A 57 10.94 3.49 -6.62
C LYS A 57 10.57 4.95 -6.49
N GLU A 58 9.52 5.20 -5.74
CA GLU A 58 8.96 6.52 -5.49
C GLU A 58 8.69 6.71 -4.01
N TYR A 59 8.56 7.96 -3.58
CA TYR A 59 8.12 8.29 -2.23
C TYR A 59 6.60 8.20 -2.15
N PRO A 60 6.04 7.34 -1.25
CA PRO A 60 4.59 7.14 -1.20
C PRO A 60 3.81 8.35 -0.67
N ALA A 61 4.45 9.21 0.10
CA ALA A 61 3.75 10.28 0.81
C ALA A 61 2.53 9.71 1.60
N SER A 62 1.41 10.43 1.63
CA SER A 62 0.24 10.03 2.43
C SER A 62 -0.47 8.74 2.01
N ILE A 63 -0.18 8.17 0.83
CA ILE A 63 -0.72 6.83 0.51
C ILE A 63 -0.16 5.73 1.43
N THR A 64 0.91 5.99 2.18
CA THR A 64 1.39 5.17 3.31
C THR A 64 0.26 4.84 4.29
N LYS A 65 -0.66 5.78 4.53
CA LYS A 65 -1.75 5.63 5.50
C LYS A 65 -2.76 4.53 5.12
N ILE A 66 -2.76 4.06 3.88
CA ILE A 66 -3.54 2.87 3.47
C ILE A 66 -3.08 1.65 4.27
N LEU A 67 -1.77 1.40 4.34
CA LEU A 67 -1.23 0.29 5.13
C LEU A 67 -1.43 0.51 6.63
N THR A 68 -1.17 1.72 7.10
CA THR A 68 -1.38 2.10 8.51
C THR A 68 -2.81 1.83 8.98
N THR A 69 -3.79 2.25 8.19
CA THR A 69 -5.21 2.06 8.50
C THR A 69 -5.61 0.59 8.45
N ALA A 70 -5.13 -0.15 7.45
CA ALA A 70 -5.41 -1.57 7.33
C ALA A 70 -4.83 -2.37 8.51
N LEU A 71 -3.61 -2.07 8.95
CA LEU A 71 -3.02 -2.67 10.14
C LEU A 71 -3.79 -2.27 11.41
N GLY A 72 -4.21 -1.00 11.54
CA GLY A 72 -5.08 -0.55 12.62
C GLY A 72 -6.33 -1.40 12.76
N LEU A 73 -7.04 -1.63 11.64
CA LEU A 73 -8.25 -2.46 11.60
C LEU A 73 -7.97 -3.96 11.81
N THR A 74 -6.77 -4.42 11.49
CA THR A 74 -6.38 -5.83 11.65
C THR A 74 -6.07 -6.17 13.12
N TYR A 75 -5.42 -5.26 13.86
CA TYR A 75 -4.86 -5.57 15.17
C TYR A 75 -5.57 -4.90 16.35
N ALA A 76 -6.48 -3.95 16.10
CA ALA A 76 -7.23 -3.27 17.14
C ALA A 76 -8.71 -3.09 16.75
N LYS A 77 -9.55 -2.67 17.69
CA LYS A 77 -10.98 -2.48 17.48
C LYS A 77 -11.31 -1.00 17.35
N PRO A 78 -12.27 -0.61 16.50
CA PRO A 78 -12.66 0.78 16.34
C PRO A 78 -13.03 1.52 17.64
N GLU A 79 -13.52 0.79 18.64
CA GLU A 79 -13.95 1.32 19.94
C GLU A 79 -12.81 1.47 20.94
N ASP A 80 -11.61 0.93 20.65
CA ASP A 80 -10.46 1.01 21.56
C ASP A 80 -10.06 2.47 21.76
N ARG A 81 -9.80 2.82 23.03
CA ARG A 81 -9.45 4.18 23.43
C ARG A 81 -7.93 4.34 23.39
N ILE A 82 -7.49 5.39 22.73
CA ILE A 82 -6.09 5.75 22.58
C ILE A 82 -5.83 6.98 23.43
N THR A 83 -4.91 6.90 24.38
CA THR A 83 -4.38 8.08 25.06
C THR A 83 -3.18 8.59 24.28
N ILE A 84 -3.28 9.78 23.72
CA ILE A 84 -2.24 10.38 22.89
C ILE A 84 -0.97 10.62 23.72
N SER A 85 0.15 10.08 23.26
CA SER A 85 1.45 10.29 23.91
C SER A 85 2.15 11.55 23.38
N GLN A 86 3.15 12.00 24.13
CA GLN A 86 4.04 13.08 23.68
C GLN A 86 4.79 12.69 22.40
N GLU A 87 5.18 11.41 22.26
CA GLU A 87 5.87 10.89 21.06
C GLU A 87 5.00 11.02 19.82
N THR A 88 3.72 10.64 19.91
CA THR A 88 2.73 10.71 18.81
C THR A 88 2.69 12.09 18.15
N VAL A 89 2.69 13.15 18.95
CA VAL A 89 2.59 14.53 18.45
C VAL A 89 3.94 15.15 18.12
N SER A 90 4.97 14.90 18.93
CA SER A 90 6.30 15.48 18.71
C SER A 90 6.93 15.02 17.41
N ASP A 91 6.69 13.79 17.00
CA ASP A 91 7.17 13.25 15.73
C ASP A 91 6.60 14.03 14.53
N VAL A 92 5.36 14.49 14.62
CA VAL A 92 4.70 15.30 13.58
C VAL A 92 5.13 16.75 13.65
N TRP A 93 5.14 17.35 14.84
CA TRP A 93 5.41 18.78 15.03
C TRP A 93 6.82 19.19 14.62
N LYS A 94 7.80 18.31 14.69
CA LYS A 94 9.17 18.58 14.21
C LYS A 94 9.26 18.95 12.72
N TRP A 95 8.22 18.62 11.93
CA TRP A 95 8.17 18.91 10.50
C TRP A 95 7.58 20.28 10.16
N GLY A 96 7.05 21.03 11.14
CA GLY A 96 6.41 22.32 10.93
C GLY A 96 5.03 22.18 10.26
N GLU A 97 4.80 22.87 9.15
CA GLU A 97 3.51 22.84 8.46
C GLU A 97 3.27 21.47 7.78
N THR A 98 2.48 20.63 8.45
CA THR A 98 2.01 19.34 7.93
C THR A 98 0.53 19.17 8.25
N THR A 99 -0.14 18.22 7.59
CA THR A 99 -1.55 17.93 7.89
C THR A 99 -1.67 17.16 9.21
N HIS A 100 -2.42 17.71 10.17
CA HIS A 100 -2.69 17.09 11.47
C HIS A 100 -4.01 17.64 12.06
N LEU A 101 -4.58 16.95 13.03
CA LEU A 101 -5.76 17.41 13.79
C LEU A 101 -5.39 18.22 15.06
N ALA A 102 -4.11 18.47 15.29
CA ALA A 102 -3.59 19.13 16.47
C ALA A 102 -3.95 18.39 17.78
N LEU A 103 -3.84 17.06 17.76
CA LEU A 103 -4.04 16.24 18.96
C LEU A 103 -3.05 16.65 20.05
N GLU A 104 -3.50 16.64 21.32
CA GLU A 104 -2.70 17.03 22.47
C GLU A 104 -2.29 15.81 23.32
N PRO A 105 -1.09 15.81 23.93
CA PRO A 105 -0.70 14.76 24.86
C PRO A 105 -1.67 14.64 26.02
N GLY A 106 -2.12 13.40 26.30
CA GLY A 106 -3.13 13.11 27.32
C GLY A 106 -4.57 13.15 26.81
N GLU A 107 -4.82 13.65 25.60
CA GLU A 107 -6.10 13.55 24.95
C GLU A 107 -6.48 12.07 24.72
N ILE A 108 -7.78 11.77 24.78
CA ILE A 108 -8.27 10.42 24.56
C ILE A 108 -9.24 10.42 23.38
N ILE A 109 -8.88 9.70 22.33
CA ILE A 109 -9.74 9.48 21.16
C ILE A 109 -10.04 7.99 20.99
N THR A 110 -10.96 7.64 20.12
CA THR A 110 -11.15 6.24 19.72
C THR A 110 -10.26 5.90 18.52
N LEU A 111 -9.95 4.60 18.35
CA LEU A 111 -9.28 4.16 17.11
C LEU A 111 -10.07 4.58 15.88
N LYS A 112 -11.41 4.52 15.95
CA LYS A 112 -12.29 4.99 14.87
C LYS A 112 -12.01 6.45 14.50
N ASP A 113 -11.90 7.34 15.50
CA ASP A 113 -11.61 8.76 15.24
C ASP A 113 -10.23 8.93 14.57
N ALA A 114 -9.22 8.18 15.05
CA ALA A 114 -7.88 8.18 14.44
C ALA A 114 -7.90 7.67 12.99
N LEU A 115 -8.66 6.60 12.70
CA LEU A 115 -8.82 6.06 11.35
C LEU A 115 -9.47 7.08 10.41
N TYR A 116 -10.53 7.75 10.84
CA TYR A 116 -11.16 8.82 10.06
C TYR A 116 -10.22 10.01 9.87
N GLY A 117 -9.54 10.46 10.92
CA GLY A 117 -8.56 11.54 10.82
C GLY A 117 -7.43 11.22 9.82
N ALA A 118 -6.90 10.00 9.86
CA ALA A 118 -5.85 9.56 8.95
C ALA A 118 -6.32 9.46 7.49
N MET A 119 -7.53 8.96 7.22
CA MET A 119 -8.00 8.69 5.85
C MET A 119 -8.75 9.87 5.21
N VAL A 120 -9.47 10.67 5.97
CA VAL A 120 -10.29 11.78 5.42
C VAL A 120 -9.48 13.07 5.40
N GLU A 121 -8.81 13.39 6.52
CA GLU A 121 -8.01 14.62 6.66
C GLU A 121 -6.53 14.40 6.36
N SER A 122 -6.11 13.16 6.11
CA SER A 122 -4.70 12.81 5.96
C SER A 122 -3.84 13.18 7.17
N ALA A 123 -4.42 13.21 8.37
CA ALA A 123 -3.78 13.66 9.59
C ALA A 123 -2.64 12.75 10.03
N ASN A 124 -1.45 13.32 10.17
CA ASN A 124 -0.23 12.58 10.50
C ASN A 124 -0.20 12.16 11.98
N ASP A 125 -0.69 12.98 12.89
CA ASP A 125 -0.84 12.67 14.31
C ASP A 125 -1.84 11.52 14.54
N CYS A 126 -2.91 11.44 13.75
CA CYS A 126 -3.83 10.31 13.76
C CYS A 126 -3.17 9.01 13.27
N ALA A 127 -2.32 9.09 12.23
CA ALA A 127 -1.55 7.93 11.77
C ALA A 127 -0.60 7.41 12.86
N ASN A 128 0.08 8.32 13.58
CA ASN A 128 0.92 7.97 14.72
C ASN A 128 0.10 7.42 15.91
N ALA A 129 -1.11 7.96 16.15
CA ALA A 129 -2.00 7.43 17.17
C ALA A 129 -2.42 5.97 16.88
N ILE A 130 -2.70 5.64 15.60
CA ILE A 130 -2.96 4.26 15.17
C ILE A 130 -1.71 3.40 15.44
N ALA A 131 -0.53 3.86 15.04
CA ALA A 131 0.73 3.14 15.25
C ALA A 131 0.98 2.83 16.72
N GLN A 132 0.82 3.82 17.60
CA GLN A 132 0.94 3.66 19.04
C GLN A 132 -0.08 2.65 19.61
N ALA A 133 -1.34 2.72 19.16
CA ALA A 133 -2.39 1.82 19.63
C ALA A 133 -2.13 0.37 19.26
N VAL A 134 -1.56 0.11 18.08
CA VAL A 134 -1.31 -1.24 17.57
C VAL A 134 -0.03 -1.85 18.12
N SER A 135 1.06 -1.08 18.18
CA SER A 135 2.40 -1.63 18.46
C SER A 135 3.04 -1.03 19.72
N GLY A 136 2.42 -0.06 20.37
CA GLY A 136 2.95 0.59 21.57
C GLY A 136 4.02 1.65 21.28
N SER A 137 4.70 1.62 20.13
CA SER A 137 5.67 2.62 19.69
C SER A 137 5.62 2.84 18.18
N LEU A 138 6.12 4.00 17.73
CA LEU A 138 6.18 4.32 16.29
C LEU A 138 7.20 3.42 15.56
N THR A 139 8.29 3.07 16.23
CA THR A 139 9.35 2.20 15.68
C THR A 139 8.83 0.78 15.48
N ASP A 140 8.21 0.18 16.50
CA ASP A 140 7.68 -1.19 16.39
C ASP A 140 6.58 -1.27 15.33
N PHE A 141 5.82 -0.18 15.15
CA PHE A 141 4.82 -0.13 14.09
C PHE A 141 5.45 -0.09 12.68
N ALA A 142 6.52 0.66 12.48
CA ALA A 142 7.26 0.65 11.22
C ALA A 142 7.82 -0.75 10.90
N GLU A 143 8.31 -1.47 11.92
CA GLU A 143 8.72 -2.87 11.77
C GLU A 143 7.53 -3.78 11.38
N LEU A 144 6.36 -3.60 12.00
CA LEU A 144 5.14 -4.34 11.65
C LEU A 144 4.71 -4.05 10.20
N MET A 145 4.79 -2.80 9.75
CA MET A 145 4.53 -2.43 8.35
C MET A 145 5.44 -3.22 7.40
N ASN A 146 6.74 -3.28 7.69
CA ASN A 146 7.71 -4.00 6.85
C ASN A 146 7.54 -5.52 6.93
N GLN A 147 7.11 -6.07 8.05
CA GLN A 147 6.72 -7.49 8.15
C GLN A 147 5.52 -7.80 7.25
N GLN A 148 4.51 -6.92 7.19
CA GLN A 148 3.38 -7.08 6.30
C GLN A 148 3.78 -6.98 4.83
N VAL A 149 4.65 -6.04 4.48
CA VAL A 149 5.24 -5.90 3.13
C VAL A 149 5.94 -7.20 2.72
N ALA A 150 6.77 -7.75 3.59
CA ALA A 150 7.46 -9.02 3.34
C ALA A 150 6.48 -10.20 3.20
N ALA A 151 5.43 -10.27 4.04
CA ALA A 151 4.39 -11.30 3.95
C ALA A 151 3.61 -11.24 2.62
N LEU A 152 3.47 -10.06 2.01
CA LEU A 152 2.89 -9.87 0.70
C LEU A 152 3.87 -10.17 -0.45
N GLY A 153 5.14 -10.48 -0.14
CA GLY A 153 6.20 -10.77 -1.12
C GLY A 153 6.66 -9.54 -1.91
N LEU A 154 6.63 -8.37 -1.28
CA LEU A 154 7.01 -7.09 -1.89
C LEU A 154 8.44 -6.73 -1.45
N SER A 155 9.37 -6.63 -2.38
CA SER A 155 10.80 -6.41 -2.12
C SER A 155 11.26 -4.96 -2.38
N ASP A 156 10.45 -4.18 -3.07
CA ASP A 156 10.80 -2.82 -3.49
C ASP A 156 10.07 -1.74 -2.68
N THR A 157 9.60 -2.12 -1.49
CA THR A 157 8.90 -1.24 -0.55
C THR A 157 9.54 -1.33 0.83
N HIS A 158 9.74 -0.18 1.46
CA HIS A 158 10.18 -0.06 2.84
C HIS A 158 9.56 1.17 3.50
N PHE A 159 9.00 0.99 4.69
CA PHE A 159 8.36 2.04 5.49
C PHE A 159 9.18 2.36 6.74
N THR A 160 9.38 3.64 7.01
CA THR A 160 10.06 4.13 8.22
C THR A 160 9.11 4.83 9.19
N ASN A 161 7.89 5.14 8.76
CA ASN A 161 6.90 5.84 9.57
C ASN A 161 5.46 5.50 9.11
N ALA A 162 4.48 5.83 9.94
CA ALA A 162 3.07 5.53 9.72
C ALA A 162 2.33 6.53 8.80
N HIS A 163 2.91 7.70 8.54
CA HIS A 163 2.21 8.85 7.93
C HIS A 163 2.67 9.19 6.51
N GLY A 164 3.90 8.82 6.14
CA GLY A 164 4.45 9.09 4.81
C GLY A 164 5.21 10.42 4.68
N LEU A 165 5.59 11.07 5.78
CA LEU A 165 6.53 12.19 5.73
C LEU A 165 7.89 11.72 5.23
N PRO A 166 8.66 12.59 4.56
CA PRO A 166 9.86 12.19 3.84
C PRO A 166 10.94 11.53 4.72
N ASP A 167 11.45 10.40 4.25
CA ASP A 167 12.67 9.77 4.74
C ASP A 167 13.31 9.07 3.55
N LYS A 168 14.66 9.09 3.47
CA LYS A 168 15.39 8.49 2.33
C LYS A 168 15.15 6.99 2.20
N ASP A 169 14.84 6.32 3.31
CA ASP A 169 14.57 4.88 3.38
C ASP A 169 13.07 4.54 3.36
N HIS A 170 12.18 5.56 3.17
CA HIS A 170 10.73 5.41 3.04
C HIS A 170 10.31 5.46 1.58
N TYR A 171 10.24 4.31 0.93
CA TYR A 171 9.98 4.19 -0.50
C TYR A 171 9.07 3.02 -0.84
N THR A 172 8.47 3.08 -2.00
CA THR A 172 7.60 2.04 -2.57
C THR A 172 7.62 2.10 -4.09
N THR A 173 6.83 1.22 -4.73
CA THR A 173 6.52 1.30 -6.17
C THR A 173 5.01 1.41 -6.36
N ALA A 174 4.56 1.91 -7.52
CA ALA A 174 3.13 1.96 -7.84
C ALA A 174 2.51 0.55 -7.81
N TYR A 175 3.24 -0.47 -8.26
CA TYR A 175 2.81 -1.86 -8.22
C TYR A 175 2.64 -2.37 -6.79
N ASP A 176 3.60 -2.13 -5.92
CA ASP A 176 3.56 -2.59 -4.53
C ASP A 176 2.42 -1.91 -3.77
N MET A 177 2.21 -0.60 -3.97
CA MET A 177 1.08 0.11 -3.36
C MET A 177 -0.28 -0.41 -3.84
N ALA A 178 -0.42 -0.78 -5.10
CA ALA A 178 -1.64 -1.43 -5.59
C ALA A 178 -1.86 -2.79 -4.93
N ARG A 179 -0.81 -3.58 -4.72
CA ARG A 179 -0.85 -4.86 -4.01
C ARG A 179 -1.23 -4.69 -2.54
N ILE A 180 -0.65 -3.70 -1.86
CA ILE A 180 -0.99 -3.33 -0.48
C ILE A 180 -2.46 -2.89 -0.40
N THR A 181 -2.88 -2.00 -1.30
CA THR A 181 -4.27 -1.51 -1.34
C THR A 181 -5.26 -2.66 -1.58
N ARG A 182 -4.94 -3.56 -2.50
CA ARG A 182 -5.78 -4.74 -2.77
C ARG A 182 -5.91 -5.64 -1.53
N TRP A 183 -4.83 -5.87 -0.80
CA TRP A 183 -4.86 -6.60 0.47
C TRP A 183 -5.70 -5.86 1.52
N ALA A 184 -5.56 -4.54 1.64
CA ALA A 184 -6.31 -3.74 2.61
C ALA A 184 -7.84 -3.74 2.39
N MET A 185 -8.30 -4.13 1.17
CA MET A 185 -9.72 -4.22 0.81
C MET A 185 -10.33 -5.62 1.03
N THR A 186 -9.56 -6.60 1.50
CA THR A 186 -10.05 -7.97 1.76
C THR A 186 -10.29 -8.22 3.24
#